data_39bcbaaa5f170c65258bc83aa8efb1fd
#
_entry.id   39bcbaaa5f170c65258bc83aa8efb1fd
#
_cell.length_a   1.000
_cell.length_b   1.000
_cell.length_c   1.000
_cell.angle_alpha   90.00
_cell.angle_beta   90.00
_cell.angle_gamma   90.00
#
_symmetry.space_group_name_H-M   'P 1'
#
loop_
_entity.id
_entity.type
_entity.pdbx_description
1 polymer ?
#
loop_
_entity_poly.entity_id
_entity_poly.type
_entity_poly.pdbx_seq_one_letter_code
_entity_poly.pdbx_strand_id
1 'polypeptide(L)'
;MWFDTGEVKLYYECPGQGQQVMVLLHGTTGRSDTFQPIVSDLSSTFQLVIPDLRGHGRSDHLPGSYRVLNFAQDIIRLLDSLSTTRFLLLGHSLGGLIGIALAAERPDMIDALIIEDAPLWLRRHSVEDGSPRAYDFFKSLHELLLITRDENGLREQLPAALALREDDSLPSRLSQMDPNVLKMSFDNSLMDGFDIDQALRTITCPTLILQAGNQDDASLGDPDVQAASNALRQSTHYTIEHAGHHNHADQPTRMTTIAKEWLSTHIPA
;
A
#
# COMPACT_ATOMS: atom_id res chain seq x y z
N MET A 1 -0.38 -18.51 -4.43
CA MET A 1 -1.13 -19.33 -3.46
C MET A 1 -2.52 -18.74 -3.27
N TRP A 2 -3.45 -19.45 -2.58
CA TRP A 2 -4.80 -18.96 -2.32
C TRP A 2 -5.16 -19.13 -0.86
N PHE A 3 -5.85 -18.14 -0.29
CA PHE A 3 -6.37 -18.17 1.07
C PHE A 3 -7.83 -17.69 1.08
N ASP A 4 -8.72 -18.43 1.75
CA ASP A 4 -10.14 -18.07 1.90
C ASP A 4 -10.32 -17.38 3.27
N THR A 5 -10.68 -16.11 3.25
CA THR A 5 -10.91 -15.31 4.47
C THR A 5 -12.29 -15.60 5.09
N GLY A 6 -13.14 -16.36 4.43
CA GLY A 6 -14.55 -16.54 4.76
C GLY A 6 -15.49 -15.50 4.13
N GLU A 7 -14.93 -14.42 3.56
CA GLU A 7 -15.66 -13.42 2.77
C GLU A 7 -15.16 -13.37 1.31
N VAL A 8 -13.85 -13.42 1.13
CA VAL A 8 -13.18 -13.35 -0.17
C VAL A 8 -12.01 -14.32 -0.21
N LYS A 9 -11.66 -14.78 -1.39
CA LYS A 9 -10.42 -15.54 -1.61
C LYS A 9 -9.33 -14.58 -2.05
N LEU A 10 -8.24 -14.57 -1.31
CA LEU A 10 -7.05 -13.80 -1.65
C LEU A 10 -6.06 -14.67 -2.41
N TYR A 11 -5.52 -14.15 -3.49
CA TYR A 11 -4.30 -14.67 -4.09
C TYR A 11 -3.10 -14.01 -3.40
N TYR A 12 -2.02 -14.75 -3.15
CA TYR A 12 -0.77 -14.22 -2.63
C TYR A 12 0.44 -15.00 -3.11
N GLU A 13 1.59 -14.34 -3.16
CA GLU A 13 2.88 -14.90 -3.48
C GLU A 13 3.75 -14.99 -2.22
N CYS A 14 4.64 -16.01 -2.16
CA CYS A 14 5.51 -16.25 -1.01
C CYS A 14 6.95 -16.54 -1.46
N PRO A 15 7.65 -15.59 -2.10
CA PRO A 15 9.06 -15.79 -2.45
C PRO A 15 9.97 -15.64 -1.22
N GLY A 16 11.16 -16.29 -1.28
CA GLY A 16 12.15 -16.25 -0.21
C GLY A 16 12.01 -17.38 0.78
N GLN A 17 13.02 -17.52 1.66
CA GLN A 17 13.12 -18.56 2.68
C GLN A 17 13.75 -18.02 3.99
N GLY A 18 13.70 -16.69 4.21
CA GLY A 18 14.17 -16.07 5.44
C GLY A 18 13.35 -16.51 6.66
N GLN A 19 13.92 -16.41 7.84
CA GLN A 19 13.22 -16.77 9.08
C GLN A 19 12.16 -15.70 9.45
N GLN A 20 12.44 -14.43 9.16
CA GLN A 20 11.49 -13.34 9.37
C GLN A 20 10.56 -13.21 8.16
N VAL A 21 9.27 -13.07 8.43
CA VAL A 21 8.25 -12.87 7.40
C VAL A 21 7.98 -11.39 7.22
N MET A 22 8.10 -10.90 5.97
CA MET A 22 7.74 -9.55 5.59
C MET A 22 6.54 -9.56 4.65
N VAL A 23 5.52 -8.78 5.02
CA VAL A 23 4.28 -8.62 4.23
C VAL A 23 4.39 -7.35 3.41
N LEU A 24 4.17 -7.45 2.09
CA LEU A 24 4.17 -6.31 1.17
C LEU A 24 2.74 -6.01 0.74
N LEU A 25 2.23 -4.81 1.05
CA LEU A 25 0.86 -4.38 0.76
C LEU A 25 0.88 -3.27 -0.30
N HIS A 26 0.30 -3.54 -1.45
CA HIS A 26 0.32 -2.63 -2.60
C HIS A 26 -0.67 -1.46 -2.49
N GLY A 27 -0.49 -0.43 -3.35
CA GLY A 27 -1.38 0.73 -3.46
C GLY A 27 -2.67 0.45 -4.25
N THR A 28 -3.52 1.47 -4.37
CA THR A 28 -4.87 1.39 -4.96
C THR A 28 -4.91 0.82 -6.38
N THR A 29 -3.93 1.13 -7.22
CA THR A 29 -3.87 0.61 -8.60
C THR A 29 -2.87 -0.53 -8.77
N GLY A 30 -2.41 -1.11 -7.65
CA GLY A 30 -1.41 -2.15 -7.61
C GLY A 30 -1.97 -3.57 -7.60
N ARG A 31 -1.08 -4.53 -7.55
CA ARG A 31 -1.25 -5.95 -7.23
C ARG A 31 0.12 -6.51 -6.80
N SER A 32 0.23 -7.78 -6.49
CA SER A 32 1.47 -8.39 -5.99
C SER A 32 2.70 -8.12 -6.86
N ASP A 33 2.57 -8.09 -8.19
CA ASP A 33 3.69 -7.85 -9.10
C ASP A 33 4.20 -6.40 -9.12
N THR A 34 3.49 -5.47 -8.52
CA THR A 34 3.96 -4.07 -8.37
C THR A 34 5.31 -4.00 -7.65
N PHE A 35 5.57 -4.94 -6.74
CA PHE A 35 6.82 -5.02 -5.98
C PHE A 35 7.97 -5.76 -6.68
N GLN A 36 7.79 -6.23 -7.93
CA GLN A 36 8.85 -6.95 -8.66
C GLN A 36 10.25 -6.29 -8.60
N PRO A 37 10.38 -4.95 -8.69
CA PRO A 37 11.70 -4.31 -8.62
C PRO A 37 12.49 -4.58 -7.33
N ILE A 38 11.80 -4.89 -6.22
CA ILE A 38 12.42 -5.11 -4.90
C ILE A 38 12.32 -6.55 -4.38
N VAL A 39 11.52 -7.40 -5.03
CA VAL A 39 11.29 -8.78 -4.57
C VAL A 39 12.59 -9.58 -4.48
N SER A 40 13.45 -9.53 -5.51
CA SER A 40 14.69 -10.30 -5.52
C SER A 40 15.63 -9.92 -4.37
N ASP A 41 15.71 -8.62 -4.06
CA ASP A 41 16.59 -8.14 -3.00
C ASP A 41 16.03 -8.45 -1.60
N LEU A 42 14.74 -8.23 -1.37
CA LEU A 42 14.11 -8.52 -0.09
C LEU A 42 14.00 -10.02 0.19
N SER A 43 13.67 -10.84 -0.82
CA SER A 43 13.54 -12.30 -0.66
C SER A 43 14.88 -13.02 -0.41
N SER A 44 16.00 -12.34 -0.62
CA SER A 44 17.32 -12.85 -0.22
C SER A 44 17.49 -12.90 1.31
N THR A 45 16.71 -12.12 2.04
CA THR A 45 16.81 -11.97 3.50
C THR A 45 15.54 -12.44 4.22
N PHE A 46 14.37 -12.14 3.65
CA PHE A 46 13.06 -12.37 4.26
C PHE A 46 12.27 -13.44 3.52
N GLN A 47 11.36 -14.10 4.21
CA GLN A 47 10.24 -14.78 3.60
C GLN A 47 9.19 -13.72 3.29
N LEU A 48 8.84 -13.50 2.03
CA LEU A 48 7.84 -12.50 1.66
C LEU A 48 6.43 -13.11 1.64
N VAL A 49 5.43 -12.28 1.95
CA VAL A 49 4.00 -12.54 1.72
C VAL A 49 3.44 -11.34 0.98
N ILE A 50 3.04 -11.55 -0.27
CA ILE A 50 2.65 -10.46 -1.18
C ILE A 50 1.24 -10.74 -1.71
N PRO A 51 0.18 -10.30 -1.02
CA PRO A 51 -1.19 -10.53 -1.47
C PRO A 51 -1.58 -9.58 -2.62
N ASP A 52 -2.43 -10.08 -3.51
CA ASP A 52 -3.34 -9.22 -4.24
C ASP A 52 -4.48 -8.87 -3.25
N LEU A 53 -4.69 -7.60 -2.96
CA LEU A 53 -5.75 -7.17 -2.04
C LEU A 53 -7.14 -7.47 -2.63
N ARG A 54 -8.20 -7.60 -1.80
CA ARG A 54 -9.57 -7.75 -2.30
C ARG A 54 -9.86 -6.70 -3.39
N GLY A 55 -10.57 -7.07 -4.43
CA GLY A 55 -10.87 -6.18 -5.56
C GLY A 55 -9.71 -5.96 -6.53
N HIS A 56 -8.56 -6.60 -6.36
CA HIS A 56 -7.37 -6.43 -7.19
C HIS A 56 -6.83 -7.76 -7.71
N GLY A 57 -6.21 -7.68 -8.88
CA GLY A 57 -5.46 -8.78 -9.47
C GLY A 57 -6.26 -10.07 -9.57
N ARG A 58 -5.75 -11.13 -8.94
CA ARG A 58 -6.37 -12.46 -8.93
C ARG A 58 -7.33 -12.67 -7.76
N SER A 59 -7.33 -11.78 -6.75
CA SER A 59 -8.23 -11.89 -5.59
C SER A 59 -9.68 -11.61 -5.95
N ASP A 60 -10.61 -12.13 -5.13
CA ASP A 60 -12.04 -11.92 -5.32
C ASP A 60 -12.44 -10.45 -5.22
N HIS A 61 -13.48 -10.10 -5.95
CA HIS A 61 -14.13 -8.79 -5.92
C HIS A 61 -15.39 -8.84 -5.04
N LEU A 62 -15.51 -7.89 -4.11
CA LEU A 62 -16.69 -7.76 -3.25
C LEU A 62 -17.14 -6.28 -3.22
N PRO A 63 -17.92 -5.83 -4.20
CA PRO A 63 -18.38 -4.44 -4.30
C PRO A 63 -19.03 -3.94 -3.01
N GLY A 64 -18.67 -2.70 -2.60
CA GLY A 64 -19.16 -2.09 -1.34
C GLY A 64 -18.35 -2.43 -0.09
N SER A 65 -17.28 -3.22 -0.21
CA SER A 65 -16.44 -3.68 0.91
C SER A 65 -14.96 -3.33 0.69
N TYR A 66 -14.65 -2.09 0.35
CA TYR A 66 -13.28 -1.64 0.06
C TYR A 66 -12.79 -0.54 1.00
N ARG A 67 -13.23 -0.56 2.27
CA ARG A 67 -12.70 0.33 3.32
C ARG A 67 -11.37 -0.17 3.84
N VAL A 68 -10.52 0.72 4.36
CA VAL A 68 -9.24 0.35 4.99
C VAL A 68 -9.42 -0.80 5.97
N LEU A 69 -10.46 -0.77 6.81
CA LEU A 69 -10.74 -1.83 7.79
C LEU A 69 -11.11 -3.17 7.15
N ASN A 70 -11.79 -3.19 5.99
CA ASN A 70 -12.08 -4.45 5.29
C ASN A 70 -10.80 -5.11 4.78
N PHE A 71 -9.90 -4.32 4.18
CA PHE A 71 -8.59 -4.80 3.74
C PHE A 71 -7.77 -5.31 4.94
N ALA A 72 -7.72 -4.55 6.03
CA ALA A 72 -6.98 -4.93 7.23
C ALA A 72 -7.47 -6.27 7.80
N GLN A 73 -8.77 -6.48 7.89
CA GLN A 73 -9.37 -7.74 8.37
C GLN A 73 -8.99 -8.94 7.50
N ASP A 74 -8.97 -8.79 6.17
CA ASP A 74 -8.52 -9.86 5.29
C ASP A 74 -7.07 -10.24 5.57
N ILE A 75 -6.20 -9.24 5.71
CA ILE A 75 -4.78 -9.48 5.95
C ILE A 75 -4.57 -10.09 7.35
N ILE A 76 -5.29 -9.64 8.39
CA ILE A 76 -5.25 -10.28 9.71
C ILE A 76 -5.58 -11.77 9.60
N ARG A 77 -6.69 -12.13 8.93
CA ARG A 77 -7.09 -13.52 8.74
C ARG A 77 -6.05 -14.35 7.96
N LEU A 78 -5.45 -13.75 6.92
CA LEU A 78 -4.35 -14.38 6.19
C LEU A 78 -3.15 -14.64 7.12
N LEU A 79 -2.71 -13.64 7.89
CA LEU A 79 -1.56 -13.75 8.77
C LEU A 79 -1.81 -14.73 9.93
N ASP A 80 -3.01 -14.75 10.51
CA ASP A 80 -3.41 -15.72 11.53
C ASP A 80 -3.35 -17.18 11.03
N SER A 81 -3.44 -17.40 9.70
CA SER A 81 -3.34 -18.72 9.07
C SER A 81 -1.89 -19.20 8.86
N LEU A 82 -0.91 -18.31 8.98
CA LEU A 82 0.49 -18.63 8.75
C LEU A 82 1.14 -19.23 10.03
N SER A 83 2.23 -19.94 9.83
CA SER A 83 2.93 -20.63 10.94
C SER A 83 3.70 -19.69 11.87
N THR A 84 3.95 -18.46 11.46
CA THR A 84 4.58 -17.43 12.30
C THR A 84 3.53 -16.51 12.91
N THR A 85 3.86 -15.91 14.06
CA THR A 85 2.96 -14.97 14.75
C THR A 85 3.49 -13.53 14.73
N ARG A 86 4.67 -13.31 14.15
CA ARG A 86 5.34 -11.99 14.11
C ARG A 86 5.74 -11.62 12.69
N PHE A 87 5.44 -10.40 12.28
CA PHE A 87 5.58 -9.95 10.92
C PHE A 87 6.21 -8.56 10.83
N LEU A 88 7.00 -8.36 9.77
CA LEU A 88 7.38 -7.04 9.29
C LEU A 88 6.34 -6.61 8.23
N LEU A 89 5.90 -5.35 8.25
CA LEU A 89 4.99 -4.81 7.25
C LEU A 89 5.69 -3.74 6.42
N LEU A 90 5.51 -3.79 5.11
CA LEU A 90 5.82 -2.72 4.18
C LEU A 90 4.55 -2.42 3.38
N GLY A 91 4.01 -1.22 3.53
CA GLY A 91 2.80 -0.81 2.84
C GLY A 91 3.02 0.44 1.99
N HIS A 92 2.74 0.33 0.70
CA HIS A 92 2.75 1.42 -0.25
C HIS A 92 1.35 2.06 -0.37
N SER A 93 1.27 3.38 -0.25
CA SER A 93 0.01 4.12 -0.50
C SER A 93 -1.17 3.56 0.32
N LEU A 94 -2.22 3.01 -0.31
CA LEU A 94 -3.30 2.27 0.35
C LEU A 94 -2.77 1.18 1.29
N GLY A 95 -1.75 0.44 0.86
CA GLY A 95 -1.09 -0.57 1.70
C GLY A 95 -0.50 -0.01 2.98
N GLY A 96 -0.03 1.25 2.96
CA GLY A 96 0.43 1.97 4.15
C GLY A 96 -0.70 2.25 5.15
N LEU A 97 -1.87 2.67 4.66
CA LEU A 97 -3.08 2.85 5.48
C LEU A 97 -3.53 1.53 6.12
N ILE A 98 -3.51 0.45 5.34
CA ILE A 98 -3.82 -0.90 5.82
C ILE A 98 -2.80 -1.34 6.87
N GLY A 99 -1.51 -1.10 6.64
CA GLY A 99 -0.43 -1.40 7.59
C GLY A 99 -0.59 -0.68 8.92
N ILE A 100 -1.01 0.59 8.91
CA ILE A 100 -1.33 1.37 10.10
C ILE A 100 -2.52 0.75 10.86
N ALA A 101 -3.60 0.40 10.15
CA ALA A 101 -4.76 -0.25 10.77
C ALA A 101 -4.38 -1.59 11.42
N LEU A 102 -3.58 -2.41 10.72
CA LEU A 102 -3.03 -3.67 11.23
C LEU A 102 -2.19 -3.48 12.49
N ALA A 103 -1.21 -2.59 12.46
CA ALA A 103 -0.30 -2.36 13.57
C ALA A 103 -1.02 -1.77 14.80
N ALA A 104 -2.09 -1.02 14.59
CA ALA A 104 -2.92 -0.49 15.67
C ALA A 104 -3.85 -1.55 16.28
N GLU A 105 -4.45 -2.43 15.45
CA GLU A 105 -5.39 -3.46 15.89
C GLU A 105 -4.69 -4.69 16.48
N ARG A 106 -3.54 -5.09 15.90
CA ARG A 106 -2.79 -6.28 16.28
C ARG A 106 -1.32 -5.95 16.60
N PRO A 107 -1.05 -5.13 17.63
CA PRO A 107 0.31 -4.77 18.03
C PRO A 107 1.13 -5.99 18.50
N ASP A 108 0.47 -7.08 18.85
CA ASP A 108 1.08 -8.37 19.18
C ASP A 108 1.72 -9.08 17.99
N MET A 109 1.26 -8.78 16.77
CA MET A 109 1.71 -9.43 15.53
C MET A 109 2.79 -8.65 14.78
N ILE A 110 2.91 -7.34 14.96
CA ILE A 110 3.72 -6.48 14.09
C ILE A 110 5.01 -6.06 14.81
N ASP A 111 6.14 -6.52 14.28
CA ASP A 111 7.47 -6.18 14.78
C ASP A 111 7.95 -4.82 14.29
N ALA A 112 7.66 -4.49 13.04
CA ALA A 112 7.99 -3.20 12.45
C ALA A 112 7.02 -2.84 11.32
N LEU A 113 6.78 -1.55 11.14
CA LEU A 113 5.97 -0.99 10.06
C LEU A 113 6.82 -0.06 9.19
N ILE A 114 6.81 -0.29 7.87
CA ILE A 114 7.38 0.61 6.86
C ILE A 114 6.23 1.19 6.06
N ILE A 115 6.07 2.49 6.11
CA ILE A 115 5.04 3.25 5.39
C ILE A 115 5.71 3.92 4.19
N GLU A 116 5.36 3.48 2.98
CA GLU A 116 5.87 4.04 1.75
C GLU A 116 4.83 5.00 1.15
N ASP A 117 5.13 6.30 1.22
CA ASP A 117 4.40 7.41 0.60
C ASP A 117 2.86 7.30 0.65
N ALA A 118 2.33 6.98 1.85
CA ALA A 118 0.90 6.80 2.06
C ALA A 118 0.17 8.12 2.30
N PRO A 119 -1.03 8.34 1.70
CA PRO A 119 -1.84 9.55 1.89
C PRO A 119 -2.55 9.50 3.25
N LEU A 120 -1.84 9.76 4.34
CA LEU A 120 -2.28 9.52 5.72
C LEU A 120 -3.58 10.24 6.07
N TRP A 121 -3.76 11.48 5.60
CA TRP A 121 -4.97 12.26 5.80
C TRP A 121 -5.70 12.51 4.48
N LEU A 122 -6.04 11.44 3.78
CA LEU A 122 -6.68 11.48 2.46
C LEU A 122 -7.87 12.46 2.39
N ARG A 123 -8.68 12.56 3.46
CA ARG A 123 -9.83 13.49 3.53
C ARG A 123 -9.43 14.96 3.52
N ARG A 124 -8.25 15.31 4.03
CA ARG A 124 -7.73 16.69 4.00
C ARG A 124 -7.28 17.11 2.61
N HIS A 125 -6.84 16.15 1.80
CA HIS A 125 -6.28 16.39 0.48
C HIS A 125 -7.31 16.31 -0.66
N SER A 126 -8.54 15.86 -0.39
CA SER A 126 -9.46 15.50 -1.47
C SER A 126 -10.46 16.59 -1.89
N VAL A 127 -10.88 17.51 -1.02
CA VAL A 127 -11.92 18.50 -1.36
C VAL A 127 -11.70 19.86 -0.70
N GLU A 128 -11.27 19.91 0.57
CA GLU A 128 -11.24 21.14 1.35
C GLU A 128 -9.98 21.99 1.13
N ASP A 129 -8.85 21.36 0.77
CA ASP A 129 -7.54 22.03 0.60
C ASP A 129 -7.19 22.33 -0.84
N GLY A 130 -8.11 22.11 -1.80
CA GLY A 130 -7.90 22.45 -3.20
C GLY A 130 -6.89 21.57 -3.95
N SER A 131 -6.66 20.33 -3.51
CA SER A 131 -5.90 19.33 -4.26
C SER A 131 -6.85 18.41 -5.06
N PRO A 132 -7.33 18.84 -6.24
CA PRO A 132 -8.24 18.04 -7.06
C PRO A 132 -7.56 16.82 -7.70
N ARG A 133 -6.21 16.75 -7.71
CA ARG A 133 -5.45 15.80 -8.51
C ARG A 133 -5.78 14.33 -8.20
N ALA A 134 -5.77 13.91 -6.92
CA ALA A 134 -6.07 12.52 -6.58
C ALA A 134 -7.55 12.18 -6.82
N TYR A 135 -8.45 13.09 -6.50
CA TYR A 135 -9.88 12.94 -6.75
C TYR A 135 -10.17 12.77 -8.25
N ASP A 136 -9.69 13.71 -9.06
CA ASP A 136 -9.91 13.69 -10.53
C ASP A 136 -9.22 12.47 -11.16
N PHE A 137 -8.04 12.08 -10.66
CA PHE A 137 -7.32 10.90 -11.08
C PHE A 137 -8.15 9.62 -10.88
N PHE A 138 -8.58 9.33 -9.65
CA PHE A 138 -9.34 8.12 -9.36
C PHE A 138 -10.72 8.12 -10.01
N LYS A 139 -11.37 9.29 -10.10
CA LYS A 139 -12.65 9.43 -10.79
C LYS A 139 -12.52 9.15 -12.28
N SER A 140 -11.51 9.71 -12.94
CA SER A 140 -11.27 9.49 -14.38
C SER A 140 -10.95 8.03 -14.67
N LEU A 141 -10.14 7.37 -13.84
CA LEU A 141 -9.89 5.94 -13.96
C LEU A 141 -11.16 5.12 -13.74
N HIS A 142 -11.96 5.47 -12.74
CA HIS A 142 -13.24 4.79 -12.48
C HIS A 142 -14.17 4.89 -13.70
N GLU A 143 -14.35 6.08 -14.24
CA GLU A 143 -15.18 6.32 -15.45
C GLU A 143 -14.66 5.51 -16.63
N LEU A 144 -13.34 5.48 -16.85
CA LEU A 144 -12.72 4.67 -17.91
C LEU A 144 -13.02 3.17 -17.72
N LEU A 145 -12.88 2.63 -16.49
CA LEU A 145 -13.14 1.22 -16.20
C LEU A 145 -14.62 0.82 -16.33
N LEU A 146 -15.55 1.78 -16.30
CA LEU A 146 -16.95 1.54 -16.64
C LEU A 146 -17.19 1.45 -18.15
N ILE A 147 -16.30 2.02 -18.98
CA ILE A 147 -16.39 2.00 -20.45
C ILE A 147 -15.68 0.76 -21.00
N THR A 148 -14.45 0.50 -20.56
CA THR A 148 -13.65 -0.64 -21.02
C THR A 148 -12.88 -1.27 -19.88
N ARG A 149 -12.77 -2.60 -19.91
CA ARG A 149 -11.95 -3.42 -19.01
C ARG A 149 -10.96 -4.29 -19.79
N ASP A 150 -11.00 -4.19 -21.10
CA ASP A 150 -10.03 -4.85 -21.96
C ASP A 150 -8.70 -4.12 -21.90
N GLU A 151 -7.61 -4.87 -21.71
CA GLU A 151 -6.26 -4.29 -21.53
C GLU A 151 -5.84 -3.41 -22.72
N ASN A 152 -6.16 -3.83 -23.96
CA ASN A 152 -5.82 -3.04 -25.15
C ASN A 152 -6.64 -1.75 -25.20
N GLY A 153 -7.95 -1.84 -24.91
CA GLY A 153 -8.82 -0.66 -24.85
C GLY A 153 -8.37 0.32 -23.75
N LEU A 154 -7.91 -0.18 -22.61
CA LEU A 154 -7.34 0.64 -21.54
C LEU A 154 -6.03 1.31 -22.01
N ARG A 155 -5.13 0.56 -22.65
CA ARG A 155 -3.87 1.09 -23.18
C ARG A 155 -4.08 2.22 -24.20
N GLU A 156 -5.10 2.13 -25.02
CA GLU A 156 -5.44 3.16 -26.01
C GLU A 156 -6.11 4.41 -25.41
N GLN A 157 -6.86 4.24 -24.31
CA GLN A 157 -7.72 5.29 -23.74
C GLN A 157 -7.18 5.91 -22.45
N LEU A 158 -6.14 5.31 -21.83
CA LEU A 158 -5.48 5.96 -20.70
C LEU A 158 -4.98 7.32 -21.11
N PRO A 159 -5.40 8.42 -20.41
CA PRO A 159 -4.91 9.76 -20.71
C PRO A 159 -3.40 9.81 -20.73
N ALA A 160 -2.81 10.54 -21.69
CA ALA A 160 -1.36 10.73 -21.78
C ALA A 160 -0.75 11.25 -20.45
N ALA A 161 -1.53 12.00 -19.67
CA ALA A 161 -1.14 12.46 -18.33
C ALA A 161 -1.05 11.31 -17.30
N LEU A 162 -1.72 10.17 -17.52
CA LEU A 162 -1.67 8.96 -16.69
C LEU A 162 -0.67 7.94 -17.24
N ALA A 163 -0.35 8.04 -18.52
CA ALA A 163 0.74 7.33 -19.18
C ALA A 163 2.13 7.94 -18.87
N LEU A 164 2.19 8.95 -17.97
CA LEU A 164 3.43 9.68 -17.63
C LEU A 164 4.48 8.83 -16.91
N ARG A 165 4.14 7.66 -16.46
CA ARG A 165 5.11 6.61 -16.15
C ARG A 165 5.08 5.62 -17.31
N GLU A 166 6.23 5.27 -17.84
CA GLU A 166 6.40 4.13 -18.76
C GLU A 166 6.07 2.81 -18.04
N ASP A 167 4.98 2.79 -17.25
CA ASP A 167 4.48 1.61 -16.57
C ASP A 167 3.55 0.85 -17.51
N ASP A 168 4.15 0.06 -18.37
CA ASP A 168 3.43 -0.81 -19.32
C ASP A 168 2.46 -1.79 -18.63
N SER A 169 2.56 -1.98 -17.32
CA SER A 169 1.72 -2.92 -16.57
C SER A 169 0.43 -2.31 -16.01
N LEU A 170 0.28 -0.98 -15.99
CA LEU A 170 -0.92 -0.31 -15.46
C LEU A 170 -2.22 -0.76 -16.16
N PRO A 171 -2.33 -0.83 -17.51
CA PRO A 171 -3.53 -1.34 -18.16
C PRO A 171 -3.90 -2.77 -17.73
N SER A 172 -2.89 -3.63 -17.59
CA SER A 172 -3.07 -5.02 -17.12
C SER A 172 -3.61 -5.06 -15.67
N ARG A 173 -3.08 -4.23 -14.77
CA ARG A 173 -3.57 -4.15 -13.38
C ARG A 173 -5.00 -3.63 -13.33
N LEU A 174 -5.29 -2.57 -14.06
CA LEU A 174 -6.63 -1.97 -14.14
C LEU A 174 -7.67 -2.93 -14.72
N SER A 175 -7.32 -3.76 -15.72
CA SER A 175 -8.23 -4.75 -16.31
C SER A 175 -8.71 -5.80 -15.28
N GLN A 176 -7.90 -6.06 -14.26
CA GLN A 176 -8.13 -7.04 -13.19
C GLN A 176 -8.58 -6.40 -11.87
N MET A 177 -8.94 -5.11 -11.87
CA MET A 177 -9.38 -4.41 -10.67
C MET A 177 -10.89 -4.17 -10.69
N ASP A 178 -11.55 -4.24 -9.53
CA ASP A 178 -12.93 -3.79 -9.40
C ASP A 178 -12.99 -2.25 -9.43
N PRO A 179 -13.73 -1.63 -10.36
CA PRO A 179 -13.86 -0.17 -10.41
C PRO A 179 -14.35 0.46 -9.10
N ASN A 180 -15.12 -0.29 -8.29
CA ASN A 180 -15.62 0.21 -7.00
C ASN A 180 -14.51 0.47 -5.98
N VAL A 181 -13.32 -0.12 -6.13
CA VAL A 181 -12.13 0.27 -5.32
C VAL A 181 -11.80 1.74 -5.53
N LEU A 182 -11.72 2.17 -6.79
CA LEU A 182 -11.46 3.57 -7.15
C LEU A 182 -12.55 4.49 -6.63
N LYS A 183 -13.83 4.07 -6.74
CA LYS A 183 -14.96 4.87 -6.25
C LYS A 183 -14.79 5.23 -4.78
N MET A 184 -14.40 4.31 -3.93
CA MET A 184 -14.24 4.57 -2.50
C MET A 184 -13.07 5.54 -2.21
N SER A 185 -12.10 5.65 -3.11
CA SER A 185 -11.00 6.61 -2.98
C SER A 185 -11.42 8.05 -3.23
N PHE A 186 -12.44 8.29 -4.09
CA PHE A 186 -12.90 9.64 -4.40
C PHE A 186 -14.24 10.03 -3.76
N ASP A 187 -15.05 9.09 -3.27
CA ASP A 187 -16.28 9.40 -2.52
C ASP A 187 -16.05 9.51 -0.99
N ASN A 188 -14.78 9.47 -0.56
CA ASN A 188 -14.32 9.55 0.83
C ASN A 188 -14.77 8.37 1.73
N SER A 189 -15.32 7.29 1.19
CA SER A 189 -15.79 6.15 1.98
C SER A 189 -14.66 5.17 2.34
N LEU A 190 -13.48 5.27 1.71
CA LEU A 190 -12.31 4.44 2.00
C LEU A 190 -11.92 4.45 3.48
N MET A 191 -12.01 5.62 4.12
CA MET A 191 -11.62 5.85 5.52
C MET A 191 -12.78 5.71 6.51
N ASP A 192 -13.97 5.25 6.07
CA ASP A 192 -15.13 5.16 6.96
C ASP A 192 -14.89 4.16 8.09
N GLY A 193 -15.08 4.64 9.33
CA GLY A 193 -14.85 3.86 10.54
C GLY A 193 -13.38 3.77 10.98
N PHE A 194 -12.44 4.31 10.22
CA PHE A 194 -11.01 4.31 10.54
C PHE A 194 -10.54 5.69 11.01
N ASP A 195 -10.17 5.80 12.28
CA ASP A 195 -9.55 6.98 12.88
C ASP A 195 -8.03 6.86 12.82
N ILE A 196 -7.42 7.51 11.83
CA ILE A 196 -5.97 7.43 11.61
C ILE A 196 -5.18 8.10 12.73
N ASP A 197 -5.70 9.19 13.33
CA ASP A 197 -5.02 9.88 14.43
C ASP A 197 -4.96 9.01 15.67
N GLN A 198 -6.04 8.27 15.96
CA GLN A 198 -6.06 7.30 17.04
C GLN A 198 -5.15 6.10 16.72
N ALA A 199 -5.20 5.58 15.52
CA ALA A 199 -4.40 4.43 15.08
C ALA A 199 -2.90 4.72 15.23
N LEU A 200 -2.41 5.85 14.71
CA LEU A 200 -0.99 6.24 14.82
C LEU A 200 -0.52 6.31 16.29
N ARG A 201 -1.34 6.86 17.20
CA ARG A 201 -1.01 6.90 18.65
C ARG A 201 -1.00 5.53 19.33
N THR A 202 -1.70 4.56 18.76
CA THR A 202 -1.82 3.20 19.32
C THR A 202 -0.66 2.30 18.91
N ILE A 203 -0.02 2.57 17.77
CA ILE A 203 1.11 1.78 17.26
C ILE A 203 2.27 1.77 18.26
N THR A 204 2.76 0.57 18.58
CA THR A 204 3.85 0.36 19.54
C THR A 204 5.14 -0.10 18.88
N CYS A 205 5.09 -0.68 17.69
CA CYS A 205 6.28 -1.12 16.98
C CYS A 205 7.06 0.07 16.38
N PRO A 206 8.38 -0.07 16.16
CA PRO A 206 9.15 0.87 15.37
C PRO A 206 8.51 1.08 13.99
N THR A 207 8.43 2.34 13.55
CA THR A 207 7.81 2.73 12.28
C THR A 207 8.77 3.55 11.43
N LEU A 208 9.01 3.12 10.21
CA LEU A 208 9.78 3.84 9.19
C LEU A 208 8.82 4.52 8.22
N ILE A 209 8.96 5.81 8.03
CA ILE A 209 8.24 6.60 7.04
C ILE A 209 9.19 6.87 5.87
N LEU A 210 8.84 6.38 4.69
CA LEU A 210 9.55 6.63 3.44
C LEU A 210 8.73 7.62 2.59
N GLN A 211 9.24 8.83 2.44
CA GLN A 211 8.61 9.90 1.67
C GLN A 211 9.24 9.98 0.27
N ALA A 212 8.43 10.22 -0.74
CA ALA A 212 8.90 10.53 -2.09
C ALA A 212 9.63 11.88 -2.13
N GLY A 213 10.81 11.94 -2.75
CA GLY A 213 11.58 13.16 -2.90
C GLY A 213 11.03 14.12 -3.95
N ASN A 214 10.34 13.59 -4.97
CA ASN A 214 9.62 14.40 -5.96
C ASN A 214 8.22 14.77 -5.43
N GLN A 215 8.09 15.93 -4.81
CA GLN A 215 6.86 16.38 -4.18
C GLN A 215 5.71 16.63 -5.17
N ASP A 216 5.99 16.83 -6.46
CA ASP A 216 4.94 16.97 -7.49
C ASP A 216 4.20 15.66 -7.76
N ASP A 217 4.79 14.52 -7.37
CA ASP A 217 4.22 13.18 -7.54
C ASP A 217 4.03 12.43 -6.20
N ALA A 218 4.36 13.05 -5.09
CA ALA A 218 4.22 12.48 -3.76
C ALA A 218 2.76 12.52 -3.27
N SER A 219 2.38 11.51 -2.48
CA SER A 219 1.11 11.48 -1.73
C SER A 219 1.27 11.91 -0.27
N LEU A 220 2.50 11.91 0.24
CA LEU A 220 2.84 12.24 1.63
C LEU A 220 3.67 13.51 1.67
N GLY A 221 3.06 14.63 2.03
CA GLY A 221 3.73 15.92 2.19
C GLY A 221 4.45 16.09 3.53
N ASP A 222 5.35 17.08 3.61
CA ASP A 222 6.11 17.39 4.85
C ASP A 222 5.22 17.63 6.09
N PRO A 223 4.08 18.33 6.00
CA PRO A 223 3.19 18.51 7.15
C PRO A 223 2.63 17.18 7.68
N ASP A 224 2.34 16.24 6.78
CA ASP A 224 1.80 14.92 7.15
C ASP A 224 2.90 14.05 7.77
N VAL A 225 4.12 14.08 7.24
CA VAL A 225 5.29 13.42 7.85
C VAL A 225 5.50 13.93 9.27
N GLN A 226 5.47 15.25 9.47
CA GLN A 226 5.65 15.85 10.80
C GLN A 226 4.53 15.44 11.76
N ALA A 227 3.28 15.45 11.29
CA ALA A 227 2.12 15.07 12.11
C ALA A 227 2.18 13.57 12.49
N ALA A 228 2.52 12.70 11.54
CA ALA A 228 2.67 11.26 11.79
C ALA A 228 3.82 10.97 12.76
N SER A 229 4.98 11.63 12.57
CA SER A 229 6.13 11.47 13.46
C SER A 229 5.84 11.93 14.88
N ASN A 230 5.02 12.95 15.07
CA ASN A 230 4.60 13.42 16.39
C ASN A 230 3.58 12.49 17.06
N ALA A 231 2.76 11.77 16.28
CA ALA A 231 1.75 10.86 16.78
C ALA A 231 2.32 9.48 17.13
N LEU A 232 3.27 8.98 16.36
CA LEU A 232 3.92 7.69 16.56
C LEU A 232 4.86 7.70 17.76
N ARG A 233 4.92 6.60 18.51
CA ARG A 233 5.82 6.47 19.67
C ARG A 233 7.28 6.34 19.27
N GLN A 234 7.55 5.64 18.18
CA GLN A 234 8.89 5.38 17.64
C GLN A 234 8.83 5.50 16.13
N SER A 235 9.28 6.62 15.59
CA SER A 235 9.31 6.85 14.14
C SER A 235 10.68 7.28 13.66
N THR A 236 11.02 6.84 12.46
CA THR A 236 12.17 7.31 11.67
C THR A 236 11.63 7.75 10.32
N HIS A 237 12.13 8.86 9.81
CA HIS A 237 11.75 9.37 8.50
C HIS A 237 12.96 9.44 7.57
N TYR A 238 12.75 9.00 6.32
CA TYR A 238 13.69 9.18 5.21
C TYR A 238 12.97 9.67 3.97
N THR A 239 13.56 10.65 3.29
CA THR A 239 13.16 11.06 1.95
C THR A 239 13.96 10.27 0.92
N ILE A 240 13.29 9.65 -0.03
CA ILE A 240 13.93 8.94 -1.14
C ILE A 240 14.10 9.91 -2.29
N GLU A 241 15.29 10.51 -2.37
CA GLU A 241 15.62 11.48 -3.43
C GLU A 241 15.38 10.91 -4.83
N HIS A 242 14.84 11.72 -5.73
CA HIS A 242 14.53 11.38 -7.11
C HIS A 242 13.46 10.29 -7.29
N ALA A 243 12.76 9.88 -6.22
CA ALA A 243 11.60 9.01 -6.31
C ALA A 243 10.31 9.83 -6.33
N GLY A 244 9.32 9.39 -7.10
CA GLY A 244 7.94 9.82 -6.97
C GLY A 244 7.17 8.87 -6.04
N HIS A 245 5.82 8.84 -6.18
CA HIS A 245 4.91 8.06 -5.35
C HIS A 245 5.28 6.57 -5.19
N HIS A 246 5.95 5.97 -6.18
CA HIS A 246 6.36 4.56 -6.14
C HIS A 246 7.86 4.42 -5.87
N ASN A 247 8.30 4.69 -4.62
CA ASN A 247 9.71 4.62 -4.24
C ASN A 247 10.35 3.28 -4.60
N HIS A 248 9.61 2.17 -4.42
CA HIS A 248 10.04 0.81 -4.74
C HIS A 248 10.30 0.56 -6.22
N ALA A 249 9.68 1.34 -7.11
CA ALA A 249 9.88 1.24 -8.56
C ALA A 249 10.92 2.25 -9.06
N ASP A 250 10.87 3.49 -8.55
CA ASP A 250 11.74 4.58 -9.01
C ASP A 250 13.18 4.45 -8.48
N GLN A 251 13.33 4.03 -7.22
CA GLN A 251 14.63 3.90 -6.53
C GLN A 251 14.74 2.57 -5.75
N PRO A 252 14.58 1.41 -6.41
CA PRO A 252 14.45 0.12 -5.74
C PRO A 252 15.63 -0.21 -4.81
N THR A 253 16.86 -0.05 -5.29
CA THR A 253 18.07 -0.35 -4.52
C THR A 253 18.21 0.59 -3.32
N ARG A 254 17.94 1.88 -3.49
CA ARG A 254 18.03 2.87 -2.41
C ARG A 254 17.00 2.57 -1.33
N MET A 255 15.76 2.31 -1.73
CA MET A 255 14.68 1.99 -0.81
C MET A 255 14.97 0.73 0.00
N THR A 256 15.35 -0.37 -0.66
CA THR A 256 15.61 -1.64 0.04
C THR A 256 16.84 -1.56 0.96
N THR A 257 17.87 -0.79 0.57
CA THR A 257 19.03 -0.54 1.43
C THR A 257 18.61 0.16 2.72
N ILE A 258 17.88 1.27 2.63
CA ILE A 258 17.38 2.01 3.80
C ILE A 258 16.50 1.10 4.67
N ALA A 259 15.57 0.36 4.07
CA ALA A 259 14.67 -0.53 4.79
C ALA A 259 15.44 -1.62 5.57
N LYS A 260 16.39 -2.31 4.92
CA LYS A 260 17.20 -3.37 5.57
C LYS A 260 18.13 -2.83 6.65
N GLU A 261 18.82 -1.72 6.41
CA GLU A 261 19.67 -1.07 7.41
C GLU A 261 18.85 -0.63 8.62
N TRP A 262 17.70 0.00 8.40
CA TRP A 262 16.82 0.43 9.47
C TRP A 262 16.28 -0.77 10.28
N LEU A 263 15.80 -1.81 9.62
CA LEU A 263 15.33 -3.03 10.28
C LEU A 263 16.43 -3.67 11.13
N SER A 264 17.67 -3.76 10.62
CA SER A 264 18.79 -4.36 11.36
C SER A 264 19.12 -3.64 12.66
N THR A 265 18.78 -2.36 12.79
CA THR A 265 19.02 -1.56 14.00
C THR A 265 17.84 -1.52 14.97
N HIS A 266 16.62 -1.82 14.50
CA HIS A 266 15.39 -1.69 15.29
C HIS A 266 14.77 -3.04 15.66
N ILE A 267 15.08 -4.10 14.90
CA ILE A 267 14.52 -5.45 15.13
C ILE A 267 15.67 -6.40 15.48
N PRO A 268 15.64 -7.03 16.67
CA PRO A 268 16.62 -8.05 17.03
C PRO A 268 16.57 -9.22 16.04
N ALA A 269 17.75 -9.79 15.74
CA ALA A 269 17.90 -10.96 14.87
C ALA A 269 17.28 -12.22 15.51
#